data_7d41797ca123af97b7ae35dbc3ebb6ac
#
_entry.id   7d41797ca123af97b7ae35dbc3ebb6ac
#
_cell.length_a   1.000
_cell.length_b   1.000
_cell.length_c   1.000
_cell.angle_alpha   90.00
_cell.angle_beta   90.00
_cell.angle_gamma   90.00
#
_symmetry.space_group_name_H-M   'P 1'
#
loop_
_entity.id
_entity.type
_entity.pdbx_description
1 polymer ?
#
loop_
_entity_poly.entity_id
_entity_poly.type
_entity_poly.pdbx_seq_one_letter_code
_entity_poly.pdbx_strand_id
1 'polypeptide(L)'
;MLFYSIVLLMPFIFRVFFSSIKDEKNKKIYLTCIFMCLFIISSLRGESVGIDTASYRETYCLIRDYGIGAYYRDGESYEYGYLILIWILSRIFHDPQILFVVFSVVTNYAMCKTIYKYSNDPMMASFLYIMWGFASSMNTSRQQFAFAIILLGIPFLEKKNFLKWVLLVLGATTVHKSTLVFLPIAVIPLLRKKSDEFETMIIVLIGFFGSILLLDHFINLVIYLVPRYYKHFYGQRYGGGTGEASLFWIMLYFLILFMAIRLFYIDIRIRAKASSFIVEERDSTPVVFFMLLTALQCVQPFFVAYVSSLFTRIGVFSRVGLYIMIPYVIKKSCDKYFTNDSRRIIYIVFYLLFGIFAFHIYQQDGYGIIPYSFFWN
;
A
#
# COMPACT_ATOMS: atom_id res chain seq x y z
N MET A 1 19.86 -1.90 13.23
CA MET A 1 19.54 -0.45 13.20
C MET A 1 20.32 0.32 12.14
N LEU A 2 21.66 0.38 12.16
CA LEU A 2 22.46 1.15 11.18
C LEU A 2 22.09 0.87 9.73
N PHE A 3 21.92 -0.40 9.36
CA PHE A 3 21.52 -0.81 8.01
C PHE A 3 20.22 -0.12 7.55
N TYR A 4 19.16 -0.18 8.36
CA TYR A 4 17.88 0.43 8.00
C TYR A 4 17.89 1.96 8.05
N SER A 5 18.77 2.56 8.87
CA SER A 5 19.00 4.02 8.82
C SER A 5 19.61 4.43 7.47
N ILE A 6 20.55 3.64 6.93
CA ILE A 6 21.09 3.88 5.58
C ILE A 6 20.00 3.71 4.51
N VAL A 7 19.16 2.67 4.63
CA VAL A 7 18.04 2.46 3.69
C VAL A 7 17.06 3.64 3.71
N LEU A 8 16.75 4.18 4.89
CA LEU A 8 15.90 5.35 5.05
C LEU A 8 16.49 6.61 4.40
N LEU A 9 17.81 6.73 4.38
CA LEU A 9 18.53 7.86 3.78
C LEU A 9 18.69 7.75 2.25
N MET A 10 18.40 6.59 1.64
CA MET A 10 18.55 6.39 0.19
C MET A 10 17.90 7.48 -0.68
N PRO A 11 16.65 7.95 -0.42
CA PRO A 11 16.06 9.01 -1.23
C PRO A 11 16.90 10.29 -1.24
N PHE A 12 17.55 10.63 -0.12
CA PHE A 12 18.40 11.81 -0.01
C PHE A 12 19.76 11.57 -0.69
N ILE A 13 20.38 10.40 -0.47
CA ILE A 13 21.65 10.03 -1.07
C ILE A 13 21.55 10.07 -2.60
N PHE A 14 20.55 9.40 -3.17
CA PHE A 14 20.37 9.42 -4.62
C PHE A 14 19.99 10.80 -5.15
N ARG A 15 19.28 11.62 -4.34
CA ARG A 15 18.92 12.98 -4.75
C ARG A 15 20.14 13.87 -5.07
N VAL A 16 21.28 13.63 -4.38
CA VAL A 16 22.53 14.40 -4.61
C VAL A 16 23.06 14.22 -6.02
N PHE A 17 22.85 13.07 -6.65
CA PHE A 17 23.34 12.76 -8.00
C PHE A 17 22.49 13.37 -9.12
N PHE A 18 21.38 14.03 -8.81
CA PHE A 18 20.47 14.60 -9.79
C PHE A 18 20.29 16.10 -9.56
N SER A 19 20.57 16.91 -10.55
CA SER A 19 20.33 18.37 -10.51
C SER A 19 18.85 18.69 -10.35
N SER A 20 17.99 17.92 -11.01
CA SER A 20 16.53 18.03 -10.90
C SER A 20 15.86 16.67 -11.11
N ILE A 21 14.90 16.33 -10.26
CA ILE A 21 13.99 15.19 -10.44
C ILE A 21 12.61 15.60 -10.99
N LYS A 22 12.50 16.85 -11.47
CA LYS A 22 11.29 17.34 -12.17
C LYS A 22 11.24 16.84 -13.60
N ASP A 23 12.42 16.66 -14.24
CA ASP A 23 12.55 16.06 -15.56
C ASP A 23 12.17 14.57 -15.51
N GLU A 24 11.34 14.13 -16.47
CA GLU A 24 10.79 12.76 -16.49
C GLU A 24 11.87 11.69 -16.60
N LYS A 25 12.96 11.95 -17.35
CA LYS A 25 14.09 11.03 -17.47
C LYS A 25 14.82 10.87 -16.14
N ASN A 26 15.18 11.98 -15.50
CA ASN A 26 15.86 11.99 -14.21
C ASN A 26 14.99 11.39 -13.11
N LYS A 27 13.70 11.70 -13.09
CA LYS A 27 12.71 11.11 -12.17
C LYS A 27 12.66 9.58 -12.31
N LYS A 28 12.62 9.08 -13.55
CA LYS A 28 12.61 7.64 -13.83
C LYS A 28 13.88 6.98 -13.33
N ILE A 29 15.06 7.52 -13.67
CA ILE A 29 16.35 6.95 -13.24
C ILE A 29 16.47 6.99 -11.70
N TYR A 30 16.16 8.13 -11.09
CA TYR A 30 16.17 8.32 -9.64
C TYR A 30 15.35 7.25 -8.91
N LEU A 31 14.10 7.05 -9.32
CA LEU A 31 13.23 6.03 -8.72
C LEU A 31 13.75 4.63 -9.01
N THR A 32 14.23 4.36 -10.22
CA THR A 32 14.79 3.06 -10.57
C THR A 32 15.97 2.71 -9.65
N CYS A 33 16.89 3.63 -9.40
CA CYS A 33 18.03 3.40 -8.50
C CYS A 33 17.57 3.03 -7.08
N ILE A 34 16.64 3.79 -6.49
CA ILE A 34 16.10 3.52 -5.16
C ILE A 34 15.44 2.12 -5.12
N PHE A 35 14.50 1.86 -6.05
CA PHE A 35 13.72 0.63 -6.02
C PHE A 35 14.51 -0.61 -6.42
N MET A 36 15.58 -0.47 -7.19
CA MET A 36 16.55 -1.55 -7.43
C MET A 36 17.31 -1.92 -6.14
N CYS A 37 17.74 -0.93 -5.35
CA CYS A 37 18.33 -1.21 -4.04
C CYS A 37 17.33 -1.92 -3.10
N LEU A 38 16.08 -1.43 -3.03
CA LEU A 38 15.04 -2.05 -2.21
C LEU A 38 14.71 -3.47 -2.70
N PHE A 39 14.70 -3.70 -4.02
CA PHE A 39 14.55 -5.03 -4.61
C PHE A 39 15.68 -5.96 -4.17
N ILE A 40 16.94 -5.54 -4.28
CA ILE A 40 18.10 -6.34 -3.88
C ILE A 40 17.99 -6.70 -2.39
N ILE A 41 17.74 -5.73 -1.52
CA ILE A 41 17.57 -5.95 -0.09
C ILE A 41 16.42 -6.94 0.20
N SER A 42 15.24 -6.74 -0.37
CA SER A 42 14.10 -7.59 -0.07
C SER A 42 14.19 -8.98 -0.70
N SER A 43 14.89 -9.14 -1.84
CA SER A 43 15.05 -10.43 -2.54
C SER A 43 16.14 -11.30 -1.96
N LEU A 44 17.20 -10.70 -1.40
CA LEU A 44 18.38 -11.43 -0.88
C LEU A 44 18.34 -11.60 0.65
N ARG A 45 17.21 -11.31 1.29
CA ARG A 45 17.06 -11.45 2.75
C ARG A 45 17.13 -12.90 3.21
N GLY A 46 17.70 -13.09 4.39
CA GLY A 46 17.78 -14.38 5.07
C GLY A 46 16.43 -14.81 5.67
N GLU A 47 16.38 -16.04 6.14
CA GLU A 47 15.19 -16.66 6.73
C GLU A 47 14.70 -15.95 7.99
N SER A 48 15.63 -15.40 8.77
CA SER A 48 15.35 -14.64 9.99
C SER A 48 14.76 -13.24 9.75
N VAL A 49 14.76 -12.75 8.50
CA VAL A 49 14.27 -11.42 8.16
C VAL A 49 12.80 -11.45 7.76
N GLY A 50 11.94 -11.02 8.67
CA GLY A 50 10.48 -11.05 8.56
C GLY A 50 9.87 -12.30 9.20
N ILE A 51 8.94 -12.09 10.13
CA ILE A 51 8.30 -13.14 10.95
C ILE A 51 7.70 -14.27 10.09
N ASP A 52 7.09 -13.93 8.95
CA ASP A 52 6.43 -14.91 8.08
C ASP A 52 7.40 -15.62 7.10
N THR A 53 8.69 -15.20 7.04
CA THR A 53 9.65 -15.68 6.01
C THR A 53 9.91 -17.18 6.14
N ALA A 54 10.14 -17.68 7.35
CA ALA A 54 10.37 -19.12 7.60
C ALA A 54 9.17 -19.96 7.12
N SER A 55 7.95 -19.56 7.47
CA SER A 55 6.71 -20.26 7.07
C SER A 55 6.53 -20.31 5.54
N TYR A 56 6.90 -19.24 4.82
CA TYR A 56 6.87 -19.25 3.35
C TYR A 56 7.89 -20.24 2.76
N ARG A 57 9.09 -20.34 3.35
CA ARG A 57 10.13 -21.29 2.92
C ARG A 57 9.68 -22.73 3.17
N GLU A 58 9.16 -23.01 4.36
CA GLU A 58 8.61 -24.33 4.71
C GLU A 58 7.50 -24.75 3.76
N THR A 59 6.53 -23.86 3.49
CA THR A 59 5.44 -24.11 2.55
C THR A 59 5.99 -24.40 1.13
N TYR A 60 7.02 -23.66 0.70
CA TYR A 60 7.65 -23.90 -0.59
C TYR A 60 8.27 -25.28 -0.67
N CYS A 61 9.06 -25.68 0.33
CA CYS A 61 9.71 -26.98 0.39
C CYS A 61 8.66 -28.10 0.44
N LEU A 62 7.62 -27.96 1.25
CA LEU A 62 6.53 -28.94 1.34
C LEU A 62 5.84 -29.17 -0.03
N ILE A 63 5.51 -28.09 -0.74
CA ILE A 63 4.86 -28.19 -2.05
C ILE A 63 5.84 -28.71 -3.12
N ARG A 64 7.11 -28.34 -3.06
CA ARG A 64 8.15 -28.86 -3.95
C ARG A 64 8.27 -30.38 -3.84
N ASP A 65 8.34 -30.89 -2.62
CA ASP A 65 8.68 -32.29 -2.36
C ASP A 65 7.46 -33.21 -2.43
N TYR A 66 6.29 -32.73 -1.97
CA TYR A 66 5.09 -33.57 -1.84
C TYR A 66 3.88 -33.07 -2.64
N GLY A 67 3.99 -31.92 -3.33
CA GLY A 67 2.90 -31.34 -4.12
C GLY A 67 1.85 -30.59 -3.28
N ILE A 68 0.92 -29.92 -3.97
CA ILE A 68 -0.13 -29.09 -3.34
C ILE A 68 -1.03 -29.91 -2.40
N GLY A 69 -1.28 -31.19 -2.73
CA GLY A 69 -2.17 -32.06 -1.93
C GLY A 69 -1.65 -32.33 -0.51
N ALA A 70 -0.34 -32.27 -0.28
CA ALA A 70 0.24 -32.45 1.05
C ALA A 70 -0.11 -31.28 2.00
N TYR A 71 -0.14 -30.08 1.47
CA TYR A 71 -0.46 -28.87 2.21
C TYR A 71 -1.86 -28.91 2.85
N TYR A 72 -2.86 -29.49 2.16
CA TYR A 72 -4.23 -29.58 2.69
C TYR A 72 -4.43 -30.61 3.78
N ARG A 73 -3.51 -31.55 3.96
CA ARG A 73 -3.59 -32.58 5.03
C ARG A 73 -3.37 -31.96 6.40
N ASP A 74 -2.61 -30.87 6.49
CA ASP A 74 -2.24 -30.23 7.75
C ASP A 74 -3.28 -29.19 8.23
N GLY A 75 -4.41 -29.04 7.52
CA GLY A 75 -5.52 -28.16 7.93
C GLY A 75 -5.26 -26.66 7.78
N GLU A 76 -4.14 -26.25 7.22
CA GLU A 76 -3.85 -24.86 6.89
C GLU A 76 -4.54 -24.43 5.59
N SER A 77 -4.85 -23.16 5.46
CA SER A 77 -5.64 -22.64 4.34
C SER A 77 -5.00 -21.42 3.69
N TYR A 78 -3.91 -21.62 2.92
CA TYR A 78 -3.51 -20.61 1.96
C TYR A 78 -4.39 -20.66 0.71
N GLU A 79 -4.45 -19.55 -0.01
CA GLU A 79 -5.26 -19.41 -1.21
C GLU A 79 -4.64 -20.18 -2.39
N TYR A 80 -5.49 -20.79 -3.21
CA TYR A 80 -5.08 -21.65 -4.33
C TYR A 80 -4.11 -21.00 -5.31
N GLY A 81 -4.30 -19.70 -5.64
CA GLY A 81 -3.39 -19.00 -6.57
C GLY A 81 -1.98 -18.87 -6.01
N TYR A 82 -1.84 -18.71 -4.69
CA TYR A 82 -0.53 -18.71 -4.04
C TYR A 82 0.11 -20.11 -4.10
N LEU A 83 -0.63 -21.17 -3.79
CA LEU A 83 -0.12 -22.54 -3.84
C LEU A 83 0.28 -22.96 -5.26
N ILE A 84 -0.52 -22.57 -6.27
CA ILE A 84 -0.19 -22.79 -7.68
C ILE A 84 1.08 -22.04 -8.08
N LEU A 85 1.25 -20.79 -7.64
CA LEU A 85 2.47 -20.02 -7.89
C LEU A 85 3.70 -20.73 -7.32
N ILE A 86 3.63 -21.18 -6.07
CA ILE A 86 4.72 -21.97 -5.46
C ILE A 86 4.99 -23.25 -6.26
N TRP A 87 3.94 -23.98 -6.61
CA TRP A 87 4.08 -25.23 -7.36
C TRP A 87 4.78 -25.01 -8.71
N ILE A 88 4.38 -23.97 -9.46
CA ILE A 88 5.05 -23.64 -10.73
C ILE A 88 6.53 -23.29 -10.50
N LEU A 89 6.82 -22.41 -9.52
CA LEU A 89 8.18 -21.99 -9.21
C LEU A 89 9.04 -23.17 -8.76
N SER A 90 8.50 -24.09 -7.96
CA SER A 90 9.22 -25.24 -7.43
C SER A 90 9.55 -26.31 -8.49
N ARG A 91 8.87 -26.31 -9.66
CA ARG A 91 9.23 -27.17 -10.81
C ARG A 91 10.42 -26.64 -11.60
N ILE A 92 10.73 -25.34 -11.47
CA ILE A 92 11.81 -24.67 -12.21
C ILE A 92 13.03 -24.44 -11.29
N PHE A 93 12.78 -24.06 -10.05
CA PHE A 93 13.80 -23.67 -9.08
C PHE A 93 13.72 -24.54 -7.83
N HIS A 94 14.87 -25.08 -7.41
CA HIS A 94 14.93 -25.90 -6.20
C HIS A 94 14.93 -25.04 -4.91
N ASP A 95 15.61 -23.88 -4.95
CA ASP A 95 15.78 -23.01 -3.79
C ASP A 95 14.52 -22.16 -3.55
N PRO A 96 13.94 -22.18 -2.33
CA PRO A 96 12.79 -21.34 -1.96
C PRO A 96 13.06 -19.84 -2.02
N GLN A 97 14.34 -19.41 -2.12
CA GLN A 97 14.71 -18.01 -2.27
C GLN A 97 14.05 -17.34 -3.49
N ILE A 98 13.79 -18.11 -4.56
CA ILE A 98 13.12 -17.61 -5.76
C ILE A 98 11.75 -16.99 -5.45
N LEU A 99 11.04 -17.48 -4.44
CA LEU A 99 9.74 -16.93 -4.04
C LEU A 99 9.88 -15.46 -3.59
N PHE A 100 10.92 -15.16 -2.80
CA PHE A 100 11.19 -13.79 -2.34
C PHE A 100 11.69 -12.90 -3.47
N VAL A 101 12.45 -13.43 -4.41
CA VAL A 101 12.83 -12.70 -5.63
C VAL A 101 11.59 -12.28 -6.42
N VAL A 102 10.67 -13.21 -6.69
CA VAL A 102 9.43 -12.93 -7.43
C VAL A 102 8.55 -11.91 -6.69
N PHE A 103 8.37 -12.09 -5.38
CA PHE A 103 7.60 -11.14 -4.57
C PHE A 103 8.22 -9.75 -4.58
N SER A 104 9.54 -9.68 -4.43
CA SER A 104 10.27 -8.41 -4.38
C SER A 104 10.24 -7.67 -5.71
N VAL A 105 10.42 -8.37 -6.84
CA VAL A 105 10.33 -7.76 -8.19
C VAL A 105 8.99 -7.11 -8.38
N VAL A 106 7.90 -7.86 -8.17
CA VAL A 106 6.55 -7.37 -8.47
C VAL A 106 6.16 -6.24 -7.52
N THR A 107 6.45 -6.38 -6.21
CA THR A 107 6.09 -5.37 -5.21
C THR A 107 6.86 -4.07 -5.42
N ASN A 108 8.18 -4.14 -5.58
CA ASN A 108 8.99 -2.93 -5.77
C ASN A 108 8.72 -2.27 -7.13
N TYR A 109 8.52 -3.05 -8.19
CA TYR A 109 8.13 -2.51 -9.50
C TYR A 109 6.79 -1.79 -9.46
N ALA A 110 5.77 -2.39 -8.84
CA ALA A 110 4.45 -1.79 -8.72
C ALA A 110 4.49 -0.49 -7.92
N MET A 111 5.23 -0.46 -6.80
CA MET A 111 5.37 0.73 -5.97
C MET A 111 6.16 1.82 -6.70
N CYS A 112 7.28 1.48 -7.34
CA CYS A 112 8.06 2.39 -8.18
C CYS A 112 7.19 3.05 -9.26
N LYS A 113 6.42 2.24 -10.00
CA LYS A 113 5.52 2.72 -11.05
C LYS A 113 4.40 3.60 -10.50
N THR A 114 3.85 3.25 -9.33
CA THR A 114 2.81 4.03 -8.65
C THR A 114 3.34 5.40 -8.25
N ILE A 115 4.50 5.46 -7.60
CA ILE A 115 5.14 6.72 -7.20
C ILE A 115 5.53 7.55 -8.43
N TYR A 116 6.12 6.90 -9.44
CA TYR A 116 6.50 7.58 -10.69
C TYR A 116 5.31 8.27 -11.35
N LYS A 117 4.18 7.56 -11.44
CA LYS A 117 3.02 8.05 -12.19
C LYS A 117 2.15 9.02 -11.39
N TYR A 118 1.96 8.78 -10.09
CA TYR A 118 0.92 9.43 -9.31
C TYR A 118 1.44 10.38 -8.23
N SER A 119 2.72 10.30 -7.83
CA SER A 119 3.23 11.22 -6.83
C SER A 119 3.66 12.56 -7.40
N ASN A 120 3.29 13.63 -6.72
CA ASN A 120 3.74 14.99 -7.01
C ASN A 120 5.16 15.26 -6.52
N ASP A 121 5.64 14.48 -5.51
CA ASP A 121 6.99 14.55 -4.97
C ASP A 121 7.54 13.11 -4.79
N PRO A 122 8.30 12.60 -5.77
CA PRO A 122 8.84 11.24 -5.74
C PRO A 122 9.80 10.98 -4.57
N MET A 123 10.55 11.99 -4.14
CA MET A 123 11.49 11.87 -3.03
C MET A 123 10.74 11.65 -1.72
N MET A 124 9.74 12.48 -1.44
CA MET A 124 8.90 12.36 -0.25
C MET A 124 8.12 11.04 -0.24
N ALA A 125 7.54 10.65 -1.38
CA ALA A 125 6.80 9.39 -1.49
C ALA A 125 7.69 8.16 -1.26
N SER A 126 8.91 8.15 -1.81
CA SER A 126 9.87 7.06 -1.59
C SER A 126 10.32 6.99 -0.14
N PHE A 127 10.56 8.13 0.49
CA PHE A 127 10.89 8.20 1.91
C PHE A 127 9.75 7.64 2.78
N LEU A 128 8.51 8.03 2.55
CA LEU A 128 7.34 7.52 3.26
C LEU A 128 7.14 6.01 3.06
N TYR A 129 7.36 5.51 1.84
CA TYR A 129 7.30 4.08 1.57
C TYR A 129 8.38 3.31 2.33
N ILE A 130 9.62 3.77 2.33
CA ILE A 130 10.71 3.14 3.09
C ILE A 130 10.38 3.14 4.58
N MET A 131 9.90 4.27 5.09
CA MET A 131 9.56 4.43 6.49
C MET A 131 8.45 3.46 6.96
N TRP A 132 7.35 3.35 6.20
CA TRP A 132 6.15 2.63 6.67
C TRP A 132 5.86 1.33 5.93
N GLY A 133 6.26 1.21 4.67
CA GLY A 133 5.83 0.14 3.79
C GLY A 133 6.87 -0.93 3.55
N PHE A 134 8.14 -0.55 3.45
CA PHE A 134 9.21 -1.46 3.04
C PHE A 134 9.43 -2.60 4.03
N ALA A 135 9.48 -2.30 5.34
CA ALA A 135 9.60 -3.33 6.39
C ALA A 135 8.42 -4.33 6.33
N SER A 136 7.19 -3.81 6.21
CA SER A 136 6.01 -4.68 6.10
C SER A 136 6.01 -5.50 4.81
N SER A 137 6.61 -5.02 3.72
CA SER A 137 6.71 -5.76 2.46
C SER A 137 7.62 -6.98 2.56
N MET A 138 8.59 -6.97 3.44
CA MET A 138 9.45 -8.11 3.71
C MET A 138 8.79 -9.14 4.63
N ASN A 139 7.93 -8.72 5.56
CA ASN A 139 7.20 -9.64 6.43
C ASN A 139 5.95 -10.21 5.74
N THR A 140 4.98 -9.39 5.42
CA THR A 140 3.71 -9.80 4.80
C THR A 140 3.82 -9.93 3.28
N SER A 141 4.86 -10.59 2.78
CA SER A 141 5.27 -10.56 1.37
C SER A 141 4.19 -11.03 0.41
N ARG A 142 3.45 -12.09 0.75
CA ARG A 142 2.33 -12.62 -0.04
C ARG A 142 1.19 -11.59 -0.18
N GLN A 143 0.85 -10.91 0.91
CA GLN A 143 -0.15 -9.86 0.92
C GLN A 143 0.27 -8.66 0.07
N GLN A 144 1.53 -8.25 0.19
CA GLN A 144 2.10 -7.14 -0.56
C GLN A 144 2.20 -7.47 -2.06
N PHE A 145 2.54 -8.70 -2.42
CA PHE A 145 2.53 -9.17 -3.80
C PHE A 145 1.13 -9.09 -4.41
N ALA A 146 0.11 -9.59 -3.71
CA ALA A 146 -1.28 -9.50 -4.17
C ALA A 146 -1.73 -8.04 -4.31
N PHE A 147 -1.35 -7.17 -3.39
CA PHE A 147 -1.64 -5.75 -3.48
C PHE A 147 -0.88 -5.04 -4.61
N ALA A 148 0.34 -5.46 -4.91
CA ALA A 148 1.09 -4.95 -6.06
C ALA A 148 0.34 -5.19 -7.38
N ILE A 149 -0.34 -6.32 -7.53
CA ILE A 149 -1.22 -6.59 -8.67
C ILE A 149 -2.34 -5.55 -8.74
N ILE A 150 -2.96 -5.20 -7.61
CA ILE A 150 -4.00 -4.14 -7.54
C ILE A 150 -3.43 -2.79 -8.00
N LEU A 151 -2.24 -2.40 -7.53
CA LEU A 151 -1.61 -1.14 -7.92
C LEU A 151 -1.32 -1.08 -9.43
N LEU A 152 -0.87 -2.19 -10.00
CA LEU A 152 -0.65 -2.30 -11.45
C LEU A 152 -1.96 -2.21 -12.26
N GLY A 153 -3.08 -2.48 -11.63
CA GLY A 153 -4.43 -2.38 -12.22
C GLY A 153 -5.04 -0.98 -12.23
N ILE A 154 -4.48 0.00 -11.52
CA ILE A 154 -5.02 1.38 -11.49
C ILE A 154 -5.32 1.94 -12.90
N PRO A 155 -4.51 1.67 -13.95
CA PRO A 155 -4.85 2.09 -15.31
C PRO A 155 -6.20 1.58 -15.85
N PHE A 156 -6.74 0.49 -15.29
CA PHE A 156 -8.08 0.03 -15.66
C PHE A 156 -9.17 0.94 -15.08
N LEU A 157 -8.95 1.51 -13.90
CA LEU A 157 -9.82 2.54 -13.33
C LEU A 157 -9.79 3.82 -14.19
N GLU A 158 -8.59 4.26 -14.61
CA GLU A 158 -8.42 5.43 -15.49
C GLU A 158 -9.16 5.25 -16.83
N LYS A 159 -9.06 4.05 -17.42
CA LYS A 159 -9.75 3.72 -18.67
C LYS A 159 -11.23 3.39 -18.47
N LYS A 160 -11.76 3.58 -17.27
CA LYS A 160 -13.17 3.28 -16.91
C LYS A 160 -13.57 1.84 -17.26
N ASN A 161 -12.62 0.89 -17.16
CA ASN A 161 -12.80 -0.50 -17.52
C ASN A 161 -13.16 -1.35 -16.29
N PHE A 162 -14.44 -1.34 -15.95
CA PHE A 162 -14.99 -2.09 -14.82
C PHE A 162 -14.63 -3.59 -14.85
N LEU A 163 -14.82 -4.25 -16.00
CA LEU A 163 -14.62 -5.70 -16.09
C LEU A 163 -13.16 -6.10 -15.82
N LYS A 164 -12.21 -5.39 -16.43
CA LYS A 164 -10.78 -5.67 -16.21
C LYS A 164 -10.36 -5.43 -14.76
N TRP A 165 -10.93 -4.41 -14.11
CA TRP A 165 -10.69 -4.20 -12.69
C TRP A 165 -11.21 -5.36 -11.85
N VAL A 166 -12.46 -5.79 -12.04
CA VAL A 166 -13.06 -6.93 -11.32
C VAL A 166 -12.24 -8.20 -11.51
N LEU A 167 -11.91 -8.55 -12.76
CA LEU A 167 -11.10 -9.74 -13.03
C LEU A 167 -9.71 -9.69 -12.37
N LEU A 168 -9.08 -8.52 -12.37
CA LEU A 168 -7.78 -8.32 -11.71
C LEU A 168 -7.90 -8.49 -10.19
N VAL A 169 -8.93 -7.91 -9.56
CA VAL A 169 -9.15 -8.06 -8.11
C VAL A 169 -9.41 -9.52 -7.76
N LEU A 170 -10.26 -10.22 -8.52
CA LEU A 170 -10.51 -11.64 -8.31
C LEU A 170 -9.22 -12.47 -8.49
N GLY A 171 -8.41 -12.18 -9.50
CA GLY A 171 -7.09 -12.80 -9.67
C GLY A 171 -6.16 -12.56 -8.48
N ALA A 172 -6.03 -11.31 -7.99
CA ALA A 172 -5.24 -11.00 -6.81
C ALA A 172 -5.78 -11.70 -5.54
N THR A 173 -7.11 -11.87 -5.43
CA THR A 173 -7.77 -12.56 -4.30
C THR A 173 -7.39 -14.04 -4.23
N THR A 174 -7.08 -14.67 -5.36
CA THR A 174 -6.58 -16.07 -5.35
C THR A 174 -5.19 -16.20 -4.72
N VAL A 175 -4.42 -15.13 -4.63
CA VAL A 175 -3.13 -15.08 -3.94
C VAL A 175 -3.28 -14.68 -2.48
N HIS A 176 -4.13 -13.67 -2.21
CA HIS A 176 -4.41 -13.24 -0.84
C HIS A 176 -5.82 -12.63 -0.73
N LYS A 177 -6.69 -13.31 0.01
CA LYS A 177 -8.13 -12.97 0.09
C LYS A 177 -8.44 -11.56 0.60
N SER A 178 -7.55 -10.91 1.36
CA SER A 178 -7.78 -9.54 1.83
C SER A 178 -7.85 -8.51 0.69
N THR A 179 -7.35 -8.82 -0.52
CA THR A 179 -7.50 -7.93 -1.67
C THR A 179 -8.93 -7.83 -2.19
N LEU A 180 -9.85 -8.71 -1.74
CA LEU A 180 -11.27 -8.62 -2.06
C LEU A 180 -11.87 -7.27 -1.61
N VAL A 181 -11.28 -6.61 -0.61
CA VAL A 181 -11.67 -5.26 -0.17
C VAL A 181 -11.63 -4.21 -1.30
N PHE A 182 -10.89 -4.48 -2.37
CA PHE A 182 -10.81 -3.61 -3.54
C PHE A 182 -11.93 -3.83 -4.57
N LEU A 183 -12.76 -4.87 -4.40
CA LEU A 183 -13.86 -5.15 -5.34
C LEU A 183 -14.89 -4.01 -5.41
N PRO A 184 -15.35 -3.39 -4.29
CA PRO A 184 -16.29 -2.27 -4.33
C PRO A 184 -15.75 -1.04 -5.08
N ILE A 185 -14.43 -0.89 -5.22
CA ILE A 185 -13.81 0.22 -5.98
C ILE A 185 -14.17 0.15 -7.47
N ALA A 186 -14.62 -1.00 -7.97
CA ALA A 186 -15.21 -1.15 -9.29
C ALA A 186 -16.37 -0.17 -9.57
N VAL A 187 -17.01 0.37 -8.53
CA VAL A 187 -18.05 1.40 -8.67
C VAL A 187 -17.51 2.72 -9.25
N ILE A 188 -16.25 3.08 -8.99
CA ILE A 188 -15.65 4.33 -9.47
C ILE A 188 -15.72 4.47 -11.00
N PRO A 189 -15.27 3.50 -11.81
CA PRO A 189 -15.43 3.54 -13.26
C PRO A 189 -16.87 3.69 -13.72
N LEU A 190 -17.84 3.11 -13.00
CA LEU A 190 -19.27 3.20 -13.33
C LEU A 190 -19.81 4.60 -13.05
N LEU A 191 -19.49 5.17 -11.90
CA LEU A 191 -19.87 6.54 -11.54
C LEU A 191 -19.27 7.56 -12.50
N ARG A 192 -17.98 7.42 -12.84
CA ARG A 192 -17.25 8.30 -13.77
C ARG A 192 -17.82 8.33 -15.20
N LYS A 193 -18.71 7.45 -15.55
CA LYS A 193 -19.47 7.50 -16.81
C LYS A 193 -20.69 8.43 -16.73
N LYS A 194 -21.16 8.75 -15.52
CA LYS A 194 -22.41 9.48 -15.28
C LYS A 194 -22.23 10.77 -14.49
N SER A 195 -21.17 10.87 -13.68
CA SER A 195 -20.90 11.96 -12.75
C SER A 195 -19.56 12.64 -13.03
N ASP A 196 -19.43 13.90 -12.64
CA ASP A 196 -18.15 14.59 -12.67
C ASP A 196 -17.16 14.03 -11.64
N GLU A 197 -15.93 14.57 -11.64
CA GLU A 197 -14.85 14.08 -10.80
C GLU A 197 -15.10 14.33 -9.32
N PHE A 198 -15.61 15.51 -8.97
CA PHE A 198 -15.85 15.89 -7.59
C PHE A 198 -17.07 15.15 -7.02
N GLU A 199 -18.13 15.07 -7.79
CA GLU A 199 -19.33 14.31 -7.45
C GLU A 199 -19.01 12.83 -7.22
N THR A 200 -18.23 12.22 -8.12
CA THR A 200 -17.77 10.82 -7.95
C THR A 200 -16.99 10.65 -6.65
N MET A 201 -16.07 11.56 -6.34
CA MET A 201 -15.29 11.52 -5.09
C MET A 201 -16.21 11.58 -3.87
N ILE A 202 -17.16 12.52 -3.84
CA ILE A 202 -18.09 12.68 -2.72
C ILE A 202 -18.95 11.44 -2.54
N ILE A 203 -19.53 10.90 -3.63
CA ILE A 203 -20.35 9.68 -3.58
C ILE A 203 -19.54 8.51 -3.01
N VAL A 204 -18.31 8.32 -3.49
CA VAL A 204 -17.43 7.23 -3.04
C VAL A 204 -17.06 7.38 -1.56
N LEU A 205 -16.73 8.59 -1.10
CA LEU A 205 -16.39 8.83 0.32
C LEU A 205 -17.62 8.70 1.22
N ILE A 206 -18.77 9.22 0.84
CA ILE A 206 -20.02 9.06 1.61
C ILE A 206 -20.39 7.56 1.67
N GLY A 207 -20.33 6.86 0.55
CA GLY A 207 -20.58 5.40 0.51
C GLY A 207 -19.61 4.62 1.40
N PHE A 208 -18.33 4.99 1.40
CA PHE A 208 -17.33 4.39 2.27
C PHE A 208 -17.63 4.64 3.76
N PHE A 209 -17.80 5.90 4.19
CA PHE A 209 -18.11 6.19 5.59
C PHE A 209 -19.48 5.65 6.01
N GLY A 210 -20.47 5.67 5.10
CA GLY A 210 -21.78 5.07 5.32
C GLY A 210 -21.71 3.55 5.52
N SER A 211 -20.83 2.85 4.78
CA SER A 211 -20.65 1.40 4.95
C SER A 211 -20.08 1.01 6.32
N ILE A 212 -19.39 1.94 7.01
CA ILE A 212 -18.90 1.71 8.37
C ILE A 212 -20.05 1.53 9.36
N LEU A 213 -21.15 2.26 9.16
CA LEU A 213 -22.36 2.14 10.01
C LEU A 213 -23.03 0.77 9.86
N LEU A 214 -22.79 0.08 8.76
CA LEU A 214 -23.31 -1.26 8.46
C LEU A 214 -22.32 -2.38 8.75
N LEU A 215 -21.16 -2.07 9.35
CA LEU A 215 -20.06 -3.02 9.55
C LEU A 215 -20.49 -4.26 10.35
N ASP A 216 -21.24 -4.09 11.43
CA ASP A 216 -21.71 -5.22 12.27
C ASP A 216 -22.65 -6.13 11.48
N HIS A 217 -23.55 -5.56 10.68
CA HIS A 217 -24.43 -6.34 9.82
C HIS A 217 -23.62 -7.10 8.75
N PHE A 218 -22.59 -6.47 8.20
CA PHE A 218 -21.69 -7.12 7.23
C PHE A 218 -20.88 -8.25 7.88
N ILE A 219 -20.31 -8.05 9.08
CA ILE A 219 -19.58 -9.06 9.83
C ILE A 219 -20.50 -10.25 10.12
N ASN A 220 -21.71 -10.01 10.61
CA ASN A 220 -22.68 -11.05 10.90
C ASN A 220 -23.09 -11.83 9.64
N LEU A 221 -23.28 -11.13 8.51
CA LEU A 221 -23.55 -11.80 7.23
C LEU A 221 -22.37 -12.67 6.78
N VAL A 222 -21.13 -12.20 6.91
CA VAL A 222 -19.92 -12.98 6.56
C VAL A 222 -19.82 -14.22 7.44
N ILE A 223 -20.09 -14.10 8.73
CA ILE A 223 -20.10 -15.23 9.66
C ILE A 223 -21.21 -16.23 9.34
N TYR A 224 -22.41 -15.73 9.00
CA TYR A 224 -23.53 -16.58 8.59
C TYR A 224 -23.20 -17.40 7.35
N LEU A 225 -22.62 -16.75 6.32
CA LEU A 225 -22.26 -17.42 5.07
C LEU A 225 -21.04 -18.34 5.22
N VAL A 226 -20.11 -17.98 6.09
CA VAL A 226 -18.85 -18.72 6.30
C VAL A 226 -18.53 -18.79 7.81
N PRO A 227 -19.12 -19.75 8.56
CA PRO A 227 -19.04 -19.82 10.02
C PRO A 227 -17.63 -19.88 10.60
N ARG A 228 -16.64 -20.39 9.82
CA ARG A 228 -15.23 -20.42 10.23
C ARG A 228 -14.64 -19.02 10.51
N TYR A 229 -15.23 -17.95 9.95
CA TYR A 229 -14.79 -16.58 10.21
C TYR A 229 -15.19 -16.06 11.59
N TYR A 230 -16.12 -16.74 12.30
CA TYR A 230 -16.43 -16.42 13.70
C TYR A 230 -15.17 -16.33 14.57
N LYS A 231 -14.25 -17.31 14.44
CA LYS A 231 -12.98 -17.34 15.18
C LYS A 231 -12.05 -16.17 14.83
N HIS A 232 -12.18 -15.57 13.65
CA HIS A 232 -11.37 -14.44 13.23
C HIS A 232 -11.89 -13.10 13.76
N PHE A 233 -13.20 -12.97 13.96
CA PHE A 233 -13.79 -11.73 14.48
C PHE A 233 -13.96 -11.76 16.00
N TYR A 234 -14.33 -12.90 16.56
CA TYR A 234 -14.67 -13.05 17.97
C TYR A 234 -13.78 -14.06 18.73
N GLY A 235 -12.87 -14.75 18.05
CA GLY A 235 -11.95 -15.71 18.67
C GLY A 235 -10.74 -15.04 19.33
N GLN A 236 -10.09 -15.73 20.27
CA GLN A 236 -8.96 -15.21 21.07
C GLN A 236 -7.74 -14.74 20.25
N ARG A 237 -7.54 -15.27 19.04
CA ARG A 237 -6.36 -14.93 18.24
C ARG A 237 -6.48 -13.58 17.50
N TYR A 238 -7.68 -13.18 17.12
CA TYR A 238 -7.93 -11.96 16.33
C TYR A 238 -9.16 -11.18 16.81
N GLY A 239 -9.99 -11.79 17.66
CA GLY A 239 -11.16 -11.16 18.26
C GLY A 239 -10.76 -10.31 19.47
N GLY A 240 -11.44 -9.19 19.61
CA GLY A 240 -11.08 -8.16 20.56
C GLY A 240 -10.00 -7.24 19.99
N GLY A 241 -10.25 -5.95 20.06
CA GLY A 241 -9.28 -4.92 19.68
C GLY A 241 -8.14 -4.82 20.70
N THR A 242 -7.12 -4.05 20.37
CA THR A 242 -6.01 -3.73 21.29
C THR A 242 -6.45 -2.81 22.45
N GLY A 243 -7.66 -2.23 22.36
CA GLY A 243 -8.20 -1.27 23.34
C GLY A 243 -7.60 0.15 23.21
N GLU A 244 -6.58 0.31 22.36
CA GLU A 244 -5.85 1.57 22.22
C GLU A 244 -5.87 2.06 20.77
N ALA A 245 -6.47 3.23 20.55
CA ALA A 245 -6.39 3.95 19.30
C ALA A 245 -5.69 5.29 19.54
N SER A 246 -4.61 5.55 18.82
CA SER A 246 -3.93 6.84 18.89
C SER A 246 -4.77 7.91 18.19
N LEU A 247 -5.45 8.75 18.97
CA LEU A 247 -6.23 9.89 18.47
C LEU A 247 -5.37 10.86 17.64
N PHE A 248 -4.09 11.01 18.00
CA PHE A 248 -3.16 11.85 17.24
C PHE A 248 -3.06 11.41 15.77
N TRP A 249 -2.84 10.12 15.52
CA TRP A 249 -2.72 9.59 14.16
C TRP A 249 -4.04 9.67 13.41
N ILE A 250 -5.15 9.37 14.07
CA ILE A 250 -6.49 9.49 13.48
C ILE A 250 -6.73 10.93 13.03
N MET A 251 -6.53 11.90 13.90
CA MET A 251 -6.70 13.32 13.57
C MET A 251 -5.77 13.78 12.45
N LEU A 252 -4.51 13.34 12.47
CA LEU A 252 -3.55 13.66 11.41
C LEU A 252 -4.00 13.12 10.05
N TYR A 253 -4.48 11.88 9.99
CA TYR A 253 -4.96 11.30 8.74
C TYR A 253 -6.23 11.98 8.23
N PHE A 254 -7.16 12.35 9.13
CA PHE A 254 -8.34 13.15 8.76
C PHE A 254 -7.95 14.54 8.24
N LEU A 255 -6.97 15.20 8.85
CA LEU A 255 -6.46 16.48 8.37
C LEU A 255 -5.87 16.36 6.96
N ILE A 256 -5.07 15.30 6.71
CA ILE A 256 -4.52 15.03 5.38
C ILE A 256 -5.64 14.79 4.36
N LEU A 257 -6.64 13.99 4.70
CA LEU A 257 -7.79 13.72 3.82
C LEU A 257 -8.57 15.00 3.54
N PHE A 258 -8.88 15.79 4.55
CA PHE A 258 -9.60 17.06 4.40
C PHE A 258 -8.85 18.04 3.50
N MET A 259 -7.55 18.21 3.73
CA MET A 259 -6.71 19.06 2.89
C MET A 259 -6.64 18.54 1.45
N ALA A 260 -6.55 17.24 1.25
CA ALA A 260 -6.56 16.63 -0.08
C ALA A 260 -7.88 16.90 -0.82
N ILE A 261 -9.02 16.74 -0.16
CA ILE A 261 -10.36 17.04 -0.73
C ILE A 261 -10.45 18.52 -1.12
N ARG A 262 -10.04 19.42 -0.22
CA ARG A 262 -10.07 20.86 -0.47
C ARG A 262 -9.20 21.26 -1.67
N LEU A 263 -7.97 20.74 -1.74
CA LEU A 263 -7.04 21.04 -2.84
C LEU A 263 -7.56 20.45 -4.15
N PHE A 264 -8.11 19.25 -4.12
CA PHE A 264 -8.72 18.61 -5.29
C PHE A 264 -9.89 19.42 -5.85
N TYR A 265 -10.79 19.91 -4.97
CA TYR A 265 -11.87 20.80 -5.37
C TYR A 265 -11.36 22.08 -6.04
N ILE A 266 -10.31 22.69 -5.48
CA ILE A 266 -9.68 23.88 -6.05
C ILE A 266 -9.09 23.57 -7.43
N ASP A 267 -8.38 22.44 -7.58
CA ASP A 267 -7.80 22.03 -8.85
C ASP A 267 -8.87 21.81 -9.93
N ILE A 268 -10.01 21.20 -9.59
CA ILE A 268 -11.14 21.04 -10.53
C ILE A 268 -11.70 22.40 -10.94
N ARG A 269 -11.92 23.31 -10.00
CA ARG A 269 -12.44 24.64 -10.31
C ARG A 269 -11.50 25.46 -11.19
N ILE A 270 -10.19 25.35 -10.97
CA ILE A 270 -9.19 26.02 -11.79
C ILE A 270 -9.23 25.45 -13.22
N ARG A 271 -9.28 24.12 -13.36
CA ARG A 271 -9.38 23.46 -14.68
C ARG A 271 -10.66 23.84 -15.41
N ALA A 272 -11.79 23.85 -14.73
CA ALA A 272 -13.08 24.25 -15.31
C ALA A 272 -13.08 25.69 -15.84
N LYS A 273 -12.35 26.62 -15.19
CA LYS A 273 -12.17 28.00 -15.68
C LYS A 273 -11.17 28.12 -16.81
N ALA A 274 -10.18 27.22 -16.88
CA ALA A 274 -9.14 27.21 -17.91
C ALA A 274 -9.54 26.44 -19.18
N SER A 275 -10.63 25.70 -19.17
CA SER A 275 -11.09 24.82 -20.27
C SER A 275 -11.52 25.54 -21.55
N SER A 276 -11.39 26.89 -21.64
CA SER A 276 -11.43 27.60 -22.90
C SER A 276 -10.15 27.46 -23.77
N PHE A 277 -9.07 26.88 -23.22
CA PHE A 277 -7.84 26.55 -23.91
C PHE A 277 -7.51 25.07 -23.60
N ILE A 278 -7.27 24.29 -24.65
CA ILE A 278 -6.95 22.85 -24.69
C ILE A 278 -6.00 22.45 -23.54
N VAL A 279 -6.57 22.04 -22.42
CA VAL A 279 -5.83 21.36 -21.35
C VAL A 279 -6.13 19.88 -21.49
N GLU A 280 -5.10 19.08 -21.72
CA GLU A 280 -5.18 17.62 -21.71
C GLU A 280 -5.87 17.16 -20.42
N GLU A 281 -7.05 16.57 -20.56
CA GLU A 281 -7.92 16.16 -19.43
C GLU A 281 -7.26 14.99 -18.69
N ARG A 282 -6.40 15.31 -17.73
CA ARG A 282 -5.75 14.29 -16.91
C ARG A 282 -6.81 13.65 -16.02
N ASP A 283 -7.13 12.38 -16.27
CA ASP A 283 -8.13 11.64 -15.50
C ASP A 283 -7.76 11.63 -14.01
N SER A 284 -8.66 12.11 -13.17
CA SER A 284 -8.48 12.21 -11.72
C SER A 284 -8.93 10.95 -10.96
N THR A 285 -9.41 9.93 -11.66
CA THR A 285 -9.84 8.67 -11.04
C THR A 285 -8.80 8.08 -10.08
N PRO A 286 -7.47 8.11 -10.37
CA PRO A 286 -6.46 7.67 -9.43
C PRO A 286 -6.42 8.50 -8.14
N VAL A 287 -6.69 9.80 -8.22
CA VAL A 287 -6.73 10.67 -7.03
C VAL A 287 -7.85 10.23 -6.10
N VAL A 288 -9.04 9.94 -6.65
CA VAL A 288 -10.17 9.39 -5.88
C VAL A 288 -9.80 8.05 -5.23
N PHE A 289 -9.11 7.18 -5.95
CA PHE A 289 -8.62 5.91 -5.40
C PHE A 289 -7.67 6.12 -4.21
N PHE A 290 -6.68 7.00 -4.33
CA PHE A 290 -5.75 7.26 -3.21
C PHE A 290 -6.40 8.01 -2.05
N MET A 291 -7.38 8.88 -2.30
CA MET A 291 -8.19 9.49 -1.25
C MET A 291 -9.00 8.45 -0.48
N LEU A 292 -9.59 7.46 -1.17
CA LEU A 292 -10.30 6.36 -0.52
C LEU A 292 -9.35 5.50 0.34
N LEU A 293 -8.13 5.22 -0.12
CA LEU A 293 -7.13 4.56 0.72
C LEU A 293 -6.75 5.41 1.94
N THR A 294 -6.64 6.73 1.78
CA THR A 294 -6.39 7.64 2.91
C THR A 294 -7.57 7.64 3.90
N ALA A 295 -8.81 7.66 3.40
CA ALA A 295 -10.01 7.54 4.23
C ALA A 295 -10.03 6.21 5.02
N LEU A 296 -9.65 5.11 4.38
CA LEU A 296 -9.51 3.81 5.03
C LEU A 296 -8.43 3.85 6.14
N GLN A 297 -7.33 4.59 5.93
CA GLN A 297 -6.30 4.78 6.95
C GLN A 297 -6.79 5.64 8.12
N CYS A 298 -7.74 6.57 7.92
CA CYS A 298 -8.33 7.36 9.00
C CYS A 298 -9.08 6.48 10.01
N VAL A 299 -9.78 5.46 9.53
CA VAL A 299 -10.66 4.62 10.37
C VAL A 299 -9.99 3.32 10.83
N GLN A 300 -8.95 2.87 10.14
CA GLN A 300 -8.26 1.60 10.41
C GLN A 300 -7.75 1.49 11.87
N PRO A 301 -7.11 2.51 12.50
CA PRO A 301 -6.67 2.41 13.88
C PRO A 301 -7.83 2.18 14.86
N PHE A 302 -8.98 2.78 14.60
CA PHE A 302 -10.18 2.57 15.39
C PHE A 302 -10.68 1.12 15.28
N PHE A 303 -10.72 0.55 14.06
CA PHE A 303 -11.12 -0.85 13.86
C PHE A 303 -10.15 -1.84 14.50
N VAL A 304 -8.84 -1.56 14.46
CA VAL A 304 -7.84 -2.38 15.16
C VAL A 304 -8.05 -2.33 16.67
N ALA A 305 -8.32 -1.14 17.20
CA ALA A 305 -8.48 -0.95 18.64
C ALA A 305 -9.77 -1.57 19.21
N TYR A 306 -10.89 -1.43 18.49
CA TYR A 306 -12.21 -1.72 19.07
C TYR A 306 -12.97 -2.87 18.39
N VAL A 307 -12.54 -3.33 17.22
CA VAL A 307 -13.23 -4.38 16.47
C VAL A 307 -12.40 -5.65 16.37
N SER A 308 -11.27 -5.61 15.70
CA SER A 308 -10.40 -6.79 15.54
C SER A 308 -9.01 -6.40 15.06
N SER A 309 -7.97 -7.03 15.61
CA SER A 309 -6.60 -6.91 15.15
C SER A 309 -6.41 -7.34 13.66
N LEU A 310 -7.38 -8.08 13.09
CA LEU A 310 -7.40 -8.44 11.67
C LEU A 310 -7.33 -7.20 10.76
N PHE A 311 -7.86 -6.06 11.21
CA PHE A 311 -7.84 -4.80 10.45
C PHE A 311 -6.43 -4.20 10.30
N THR A 312 -5.43 -4.68 11.03
CA THR A 312 -4.02 -4.31 10.76
C THR A 312 -3.60 -4.67 9.34
N ARG A 313 -4.11 -5.77 8.79
CA ARG A 313 -3.85 -6.22 7.42
C ARG A 313 -4.39 -5.25 6.36
N ILE A 314 -5.50 -4.60 6.65
CA ILE A 314 -6.07 -3.56 5.79
C ILE A 314 -5.21 -2.29 5.83
N GLY A 315 -4.65 -1.95 7.00
CA GLY A 315 -3.72 -0.84 7.17
C GLY A 315 -2.49 -0.91 6.27
N VAL A 316 -2.03 -2.11 5.96
CA VAL A 316 -0.92 -2.33 5.01
C VAL A 316 -1.22 -1.76 3.62
N PHE A 317 -2.45 -1.90 3.14
CA PHE A 317 -2.90 -1.39 1.84
C PHE A 317 -3.17 0.12 1.87
N SER A 318 -3.85 0.57 2.91
CA SER A 318 -4.34 1.95 3.02
C SER A 318 -3.20 2.96 3.16
N ARG A 319 -2.04 2.57 3.70
CA ARG A 319 -0.84 3.42 3.81
C ARG A 319 -0.37 3.96 2.46
N VAL A 320 -0.61 3.25 1.35
CA VAL A 320 -0.23 3.74 0.01
C VAL A 320 -0.99 5.02 -0.34
N GLY A 321 -2.21 5.20 0.17
CA GLY A 321 -2.90 6.48 0.09
C GLY A 321 -2.07 7.63 0.68
N LEU A 322 -1.44 7.42 1.84
CA LEU A 322 -0.58 8.43 2.47
C LEU A 322 0.69 8.72 1.66
N TYR A 323 1.32 7.70 1.05
CA TYR A 323 2.54 7.91 0.24
C TYR A 323 2.29 8.81 -0.96
N ILE A 324 1.06 8.89 -1.44
CA ILE A 324 0.66 9.73 -2.57
C ILE A 324 0.00 11.04 -2.10
N MET A 325 -0.88 10.98 -1.08
CA MET A 325 -1.64 12.15 -0.64
C MET A 325 -0.84 13.13 0.22
N ILE A 326 0.10 12.66 1.07
CA ILE A 326 0.97 13.57 1.83
C ILE A 326 1.82 14.43 0.88
N PRO A 327 2.58 13.88 -0.08
CA PRO A 327 3.29 14.68 -1.09
C PRO A 327 2.37 15.62 -1.88
N TYR A 328 1.17 15.17 -2.24
CA TYR A 328 0.18 16.00 -2.93
C TYR A 328 -0.21 17.21 -2.09
N VAL A 329 -0.60 17.00 -0.82
CA VAL A 329 -1.05 18.05 0.08
C VAL A 329 0.09 19.04 0.38
N ILE A 330 1.27 18.55 0.78
CA ILE A 330 2.40 19.40 1.14
C ILE A 330 2.84 20.24 -0.04
N LYS A 331 3.10 19.61 -1.19
CA LYS A 331 3.59 20.33 -2.36
C LYS A 331 2.59 21.37 -2.87
N LYS A 332 1.32 20.99 -3.02
CA LYS A 332 0.27 21.91 -3.48
C LYS A 332 0.04 23.07 -2.52
N SER A 333 0.05 22.80 -1.21
CA SER A 333 -0.07 23.85 -0.19
C SER A 333 1.13 24.78 -0.21
N CYS A 334 2.35 24.20 -0.30
CA CYS A 334 3.57 24.99 -0.40
C CYS A 334 3.58 25.88 -1.65
N ASP A 335 3.21 25.32 -2.79
CA ASP A 335 3.19 26.08 -4.07
C ASP A 335 2.16 27.21 -4.06
N LYS A 336 1.09 27.07 -3.28
CA LYS A 336 -0.01 28.05 -3.26
C LYS A 336 0.12 29.13 -2.18
N TYR A 337 0.62 28.79 -1.00
CA TYR A 337 0.50 29.63 0.18
C TYR A 337 1.82 30.10 0.78
N PHE A 338 2.98 29.54 0.35
CA PHE A 338 4.25 29.76 1.04
C PHE A 338 5.35 30.30 0.10
N THR A 339 6.24 31.13 0.65
CA THR A 339 7.46 31.59 0.01
C THR A 339 8.48 30.46 -0.14
N ASN A 340 9.53 30.65 -0.93
CA ASN A 340 10.55 29.62 -1.12
C ASN A 340 11.26 29.25 0.19
N ASP A 341 11.52 30.20 1.07
CA ASP A 341 12.19 29.93 2.35
C ASP A 341 11.27 29.18 3.32
N SER A 342 10.01 29.60 3.42
CA SER A 342 9.02 28.86 4.22
C SER A 342 8.82 27.43 3.72
N ARG A 343 8.83 27.20 2.39
CA ARG A 343 8.79 25.84 1.81
C ARG A 343 9.96 24.99 2.28
N ARG A 344 11.19 25.52 2.22
CA ARG A 344 12.39 24.80 2.68
C ARG A 344 12.26 24.40 4.14
N ILE A 345 11.80 25.30 5.00
CA ILE A 345 11.59 25.02 6.43
C ILE A 345 10.56 23.92 6.62
N ILE A 346 9.41 23.98 5.92
CA ILE A 346 8.36 22.95 5.99
C ILE A 346 8.92 21.57 5.62
N TYR A 347 9.68 21.46 4.52
CA TYR A 347 10.29 20.19 4.11
C TYR A 347 11.33 19.68 5.13
N ILE A 348 12.17 20.55 5.66
CA ILE A 348 13.15 20.18 6.70
C ILE A 348 12.42 19.64 7.94
N VAL A 349 11.44 20.38 8.44
CA VAL A 349 10.66 19.98 9.63
C VAL A 349 9.94 18.65 9.36
N PHE A 350 9.33 18.49 8.17
CA PHE A 350 8.70 17.23 7.77
C PHE A 350 9.68 16.06 7.85
N TYR A 351 10.83 16.14 7.19
CA TYR A 351 11.77 15.04 7.15
C TYR A 351 12.41 14.76 8.51
N LEU A 352 12.64 15.78 9.36
CA LEU A 352 13.14 15.57 10.72
C LEU A 352 12.10 14.83 11.59
N LEU A 353 10.85 15.30 11.62
CA LEU A 353 9.80 14.68 12.43
C LEU A 353 9.52 13.24 11.98
N PHE A 354 9.36 13.02 10.67
CA PHE A 354 9.09 11.68 10.15
C PHE A 354 10.34 10.78 10.20
N GLY A 355 11.55 11.34 10.14
CA GLY A 355 12.80 10.61 10.36
C GLY A 355 12.93 10.08 11.79
N ILE A 356 12.65 10.91 12.80
CA ILE A 356 12.61 10.50 14.22
C ILE A 356 11.55 9.39 14.41
N PHE A 357 10.37 9.58 13.80
CA PHE A 357 9.30 8.58 13.87
C PHE A 357 9.67 7.27 13.17
N ALA A 358 10.34 7.34 12.02
CA ALA A 358 10.86 6.15 11.33
C ALA A 358 11.85 5.37 12.19
N PHE A 359 12.76 6.07 12.84
CA PHE A 359 13.71 5.46 13.76
C PHE A 359 12.98 4.72 14.89
N HIS A 360 11.96 5.33 15.48
CA HIS A 360 11.15 4.69 16.51
C HIS A 360 10.41 3.43 16.00
N ILE A 361 9.81 3.47 14.81
CA ILE A 361 9.17 2.29 14.20
C ILE A 361 10.18 1.15 14.03
N TYR A 362 11.37 1.44 13.52
CA TYR A 362 12.40 0.42 13.32
C TYR A 362 12.97 -0.11 14.64
N GLN A 363 13.02 0.72 15.71
CA GLN A 363 13.41 0.23 17.04
C GLN A 363 12.43 -0.79 17.62
N GLN A 364 11.13 -0.64 17.35
CA GLN A 364 10.11 -1.56 17.83
C GLN A 364 10.14 -2.91 17.11
N ASP A 365 10.74 -2.96 15.92
CA ASP A 365 10.86 -4.15 15.06
C ASP A 365 9.61 -5.05 14.99
N GLY A 366 8.44 -4.44 14.89
CA GLY A 366 7.16 -5.16 14.84
C GLY A 366 7.01 -6.13 13.65
N TYR A 367 7.97 -6.15 12.73
CA TYR A 367 8.01 -7.02 11.57
C TYR A 367 9.10 -8.10 11.62
N GLY A 368 9.96 -8.10 12.67
CA GLY A 368 11.06 -9.06 12.81
C GLY A 368 12.10 -8.96 11.68
N ILE A 369 12.48 -7.74 11.32
CA ILE A 369 13.44 -7.51 10.23
C ILE A 369 14.84 -7.16 10.74
N ILE A 370 15.02 -7.01 12.03
CA ILE A 370 16.28 -6.61 12.67
C ILE A 370 16.78 -7.75 13.58
N PRO A 371 18.05 -8.19 13.44
CA PRO A 371 19.06 -7.71 12.47
C PRO A 371 18.78 -8.19 11.04
N TYR A 372 19.19 -7.38 10.05
CA TYR A 372 19.16 -7.86 8.67
C TYR A 372 20.26 -8.89 8.43
N SER A 373 19.91 -9.99 7.80
CA SER A 373 20.84 -11.03 7.33
C SER A 373 20.60 -11.32 5.85
N PHE A 374 21.64 -11.74 5.14
CA PHE A 374 21.51 -12.27 3.80
C PHE A 374 21.15 -13.76 3.84
N PHE A 375 20.59 -14.29 2.73
CA PHE A 375 20.13 -15.69 2.66
C PHE A 375 21.27 -16.71 2.68
N TRP A 376 22.52 -16.29 2.46
CA TRP A 376 23.73 -17.13 2.51
C TRP A 376 24.48 -17.07 3.86
N ASN A 377 23.95 -16.37 4.84
CA ASN A 377 24.54 -16.25 6.19
C ASN A 377 23.88 -17.21 7.17
#